data_121d4aefba2bbaa33a94293d9f78d9bd
#
_entry.id   121d4aefba2bbaa33a94293d9f78d9bd
#
_cell.length_a   1.000
_cell.length_b   1.000
_cell.length_c   1.000
_cell.angle_alpha   90.00
_cell.angle_beta   90.00
_cell.angle_gamma   90.00
#
_symmetry.space_group_name_H-M   'P 1'
#
loop_
_entity.id
_entity.type
_entity.pdbx_description
1 polymer ?
#
loop_
_entity_poly.entity_id
_entity_poly.type
_entity_poly.pdbx_seq_one_letter_code
_entity_poly.pdbx_strand_id
1 'polypeptide(L)'
;MTSIAITNNKILDGNRNNLALSNFSIKSKFENKLANKLSPTNISIHNTEYAISENEIMEKRLEYLKNKVSPLFISLVKNEYFEFGQKSESIKIVERELKENRIATQNWLNDLYLQYFSTDEKILIGILRIFEYFDEEVLFPASHMIALASIVNKSDEIKEIGIRIFENWGSIKSYETLKGIKTDTKWLQTYINQVVKDIERELCLS
;
A
#
# COMPACT_ATOMS: atom_id res chain seq x y z
N MET A 1 30.02 24.29 42.47
CA MET A 1 31.08 24.37 41.47
C MET A 1 31.05 23.00 40.74
N THR A 2 30.60 22.80 39.58
CA THR A 2 30.97 23.32 38.28
C THR A 2 29.76 23.12 37.31
N SER A 3 29.44 24.17 36.63
CA SER A 3 28.47 24.29 35.54
C SER A 3 28.98 23.56 34.29
N ILE A 4 28.16 22.81 33.58
CA ILE A 4 28.42 22.39 32.19
C ILE A 4 27.20 22.68 31.34
N ALA A 5 27.49 23.38 30.26
CA ALA A 5 26.61 24.04 29.35
C ALA A 5 25.77 23.11 28.46
N ILE A 6 24.57 23.61 28.15
CA ILE A 6 23.67 23.15 27.11
C ILE A 6 24.22 23.62 25.76
N THR A 7 24.47 22.72 24.82
CA THR A 7 24.69 23.06 23.42
C THR A 7 23.50 22.53 22.60
N ASN A 8 22.71 23.49 22.11
CA ASN A 8 21.68 23.31 21.09
C ASN A 8 22.33 22.89 19.76
N ASN A 9 21.91 21.79 19.18
CA ASN A 9 22.13 21.51 17.79
C ASN A 9 20.78 21.54 17.02
N LYS A 10 20.65 22.68 16.37
CA LYS A 10 19.65 23.00 15.35
C LYS A 10 20.31 22.71 14.01
N ILE A 11 19.97 21.61 13.35
CA ILE A 11 20.16 21.35 11.91
C ILE A 11 19.26 20.18 11.54
N LEU A 12 18.25 20.42 10.71
CA LEU A 12 17.71 19.57 9.66
C LEU A 12 16.34 20.08 9.18
N ASP A 13 16.34 21.30 8.62
CA ASP A 13 15.26 21.77 7.74
C ASP A 13 15.90 22.31 6.45
N GLY A 14 16.24 21.44 5.52
CA GLY A 14 16.94 21.85 4.30
C GLY A 14 16.68 21.04 3.04
N ASN A 15 15.81 20.02 3.08
CA ASN A 15 15.75 19.12 1.90
C ASN A 15 14.36 18.86 1.29
N ARG A 16 13.34 19.64 1.64
CA ARG A 16 12.00 19.49 1.00
C ARG A 16 11.72 20.50 -0.11
N ASN A 17 12.49 21.57 -0.24
CA ASN A 17 12.22 22.63 -1.22
C ASN A 17 12.99 22.50 -2.54
N ASN A 18 13.95 21.58 -2.67
CA ASN A 18 14.79 21.49 -3.88
C ASN A 18 14.19 20.66 -5.01
N LEU A 19 13.22 19.77 -4.73
CA LEU A 19 12.57 18.98 -5.79
C LEU A 19 11.47 19.78 -6.53
N ALA A 20 10.78 20.69 -5.85
CA ALA A 20 9.75 21.50 -6.47
C ALA A 20 10.34 22.60 -7.38
N LEU A 21 11.52 23.13 -7.04
CA LEU A 21 12.18 24.19 -7.81
C LEU A 21 12.89 23.67 -9.07
N SER A 22 13.35 22.42 -9.08
CA SER A 22 13.98 21.83 -10.27
C SER A 22 12.99 21.58 -11.40
N ASN A 23 11.76 21.16 -11.08
CA ASN A 23 10.70 20.93 -12.06
C ASN A 23 10.13 22.23 -12.64
N PHE A 24 10.13 23.32 -11.87
CA PHE A 24 9.69 24.62 -12.36
C PHE A 24 10.72 25.27 -13.31
N SER A 25 12.01 25.07 -13.05
CA SER A 25 13.09 25.62 -13.89
C SER A 25 13.23 24.96 -15.26
N ILE A 26 12.85 23.68 -15.37
CA ILE A 26 12.86 22.97 -16.65
C ILE A 26 11.69 23.42 -17.52
N LYS A 27 10.50 23.64 -16.93
CA LYS A 27 9.31 24.10 -17.64
C LYS A 27 9.50 25.50 -18.24
N SER A 28 10.09 26.44 -17.51
CA SER A 28 10.34 27.81 -17.99
C SER A 28 11.41 27.90 -19.09
N LYS A 29 12.38 26.97 -19.14
CA LYS A 29 13.39 26.93 -20.20
C LYS A 29 12.86 26.40 -21.53
N PHE A 30 11.86 25.56 -21.51
CA PHE A 30 11.21 25.06 -22.75
C PHE A 30 10.26 26.10 -23.35
N GLU A 31 9.53 26.86 -22.54
CA GLU A 31 8.59 27.88 -23.02
C GLU A 31 9.31 29.08 -23.68
N ASN A 32 10.46 29.50 -23.15
CA ASN A 32 11.24 30.61 -23.74
C ASN A 32 12.01 30.28 -25.02
N LYS A 33 12.14 29.00 -25.38
CA LYS A 33 12.84 28.59 -26.62
C LYS A 33 11.90 28.48 -27.81
N LEU A 34 10.59 28.37 -27.59
CA LEU A 34 9.56 28.32 -28.64
C LEU A 34 9.06 29.73 -29.05
N ALA A 35 9.14 30.72 -28.17
CA ALA A 35 8.59 32.06 -28.41
C ALA A 35 9.36 32.91 -29.47
N ASN A 36 10.59 32.53 -29.82
CA ASN A 36 11.48 33.38 -30.64
C ASN A 36 11.63 32.93 -32.12
N LYS A 37 10.75 32.09 -32.64
CA LYS A 37 10.89 31.59 -34.02
C LYS A 37 9.57 31.48 -34.81
N LEU A 38 8.68 32.43 -34.81
CA LEU A 38 7.60 32.45 -35.83
C LEU A 38 7.02 33.87 -36.01
N SER A 39 7.17 34.40 -37.20
CA SER A 39 6.46 35.56 -37.72
C SER A 39 4.97 35.23 -37.91
N PRO A 40 4.05 36.24 -37.90
CA PRO A 40 2.64 35.99 -37.78
C PRO A 40 2.02 35.60 -39.16
N THR A 41 1.78 34.35 -39.38
CA THR A 41 0.81 33.87 -40.33
C THR A 41 -0.31 33.16 -39.59
N ASN A 42 -1.53 33.64 -39.73
CA ASN A 42 -2.76 33.15 -39.15
C ASN A 42 -2.98 31.66 -39.51
N ILE A 43 -2.55 30.76 -38.66
CA ILE A 43 -3.03 29.38 -38.65
C ILE A 43 -3.55 29.15 -37.24
N SER A 44 -4.88 29.13 -37.11
CA SER A 44 -5.58 28.67 -35.90
C SER A 44 -5.29 27.18 -35.70
N ILE A 45 -4.17 26.87 -35.12
CA ILE A 45 -3.89 25.51 -34.63
C ILE A 45 -4.58 25.41 -33.26
N HIS A 46 -5.74 24.75 -33.24
CA HIS A 46 -6.31 24.22 -32.03
C HIS A 46 -5.31 23.17 -31.47
N ASN A 47 -4.31 23.59 -30.75
CA ASN A 47 -3.56 22.73 -29.83
C ASN A 47 -4.48 22.46 -28.65
N THR A 48 -5.39 21.51 -28.81
CA THR A 48 -5.95 20.78 -27.67
C THR A 48 -4.84 19.86 -27.19
N GLU A 49 -3.95 20.38 -26.32
CA GLU A 49 -3.21 19.53 -25.38
C GLU A 49 -4.29 18.81 -24.56
N TYR A 50 -4.54 17.55 -24.90
CA TYR A 50 -5.35 16.67 -24.06
C TYR A 50 -4.56 16.47 -22.77
N ALA A 51 -4.85 17.26 -21.76
CA ALA A 51 -4.39 16.98 -20.40
C ALA A 51 -4.99 15.62 -20.03
N ILE A 52 -4.15 14.58 -20.03
CA ILE A 52 -4.55 13.24 -19.58
C ILE A 52 -5.00 13.40 -18.14
N SER A 53 -6.24 13.07 -17.82
CA SER A 53 -6.76 13.18 -16.46
C SER A 53 -6.03 12.19 -15.55
N GLU A 54 -5.90 12.53 -14.25
CA GLU A 54 -5.32 11.62 -13.25
C GLU A 54 -6.03 10.26 -13.23
N ASN A 55 -7.34 10.26 -13.46
CA ASN A 55 -8.14 9.04 -13.56
C ASN A 55 -7.71 8.18 -14.76
N GLU A 56 -7.47 8.78 -15.91
CA GLU A 56 -7.02 8.07 -17.13
C GLU A 56 -5.62 7.45 -16.92
N ILE A 57 -4.73 8.16 -16.23
CA ILE A 57 -3.40 7.63 -15.87
C ILE A 57 -3.55 6.43 -14.91
N MET A 58 -4.42 6.54 -13.93
CA MET A 58 -4.70 5.46 -12.97
C MET A 58 -5.32 4.24 -13.67
N GLU A 59 -6.29 4.43 -14.54
CA GLU A 59 -6.93 3.36 -15.30
C GLU A 59 -5.93 2.62 -16.19
N LYS A 60 -5.12 3.34 -16.97
CA LYS A 60 -4.04 2.74 -17.78
C LYS A 60 -3.05 1.96 -16.94
N ARG A 61 -2.71 2.48 -15.74
CA ARG A 61 -1.81 1.76 -14.83
C ARG A 61 -2.45 0.49 -14.29
N LEU A 62 -3.71 0.56 -13.89
CA LEU A 62 -4.46 -0.61 -13.41
C LEU A 62 -4.60 -1.68 -14.51
N GLU A 63 -4.87 -1.28 -15.74
CA GLU A 63 -4.91 -2.18 -16.90
C GLU A 63 -3.55 -2.87 -17.13
N TYR A 64 -2.45 -2.12 -17.04
CA TYR A 64 -1.10 -2.67 -17.13
C TYR A 64 -0.86 -3.72 -16.02
N LEU A 65 -1.21 -3.41 -14.76
CA LEU A 65 -1.08 -4.33 -13.64
C LEU A 65 -1.87 -5.61 -13.87
N LYS A 66 -3.12 -5.50 -14.32
CA LYS A 66 -3.99 -6.65 -14.63
C LYS A 66 -3.44 -7.53 -15.75
N ASN A 67 -2.99 -6.91 -16.84
CA ASN A 67 -2.65 -7.64 -18.07
C ASN A 67 -1.19 -8.10 -18.12
N LYS A 68 -0.27 -7.37 -17.49
CA LYS A 68 1.18 -7.61 -17.59
C LYS A 68 1.82 -8.12 -16.30
N VAL A 69 1.34 -7.65 -15.15
CA VAL A 69 1.96 -8.01 -13.86
C VAL A 69 1.25 -9.20 -13.22
N SER A 70 -0.09 -9.26 -13.27
CA SER A 70 -0.88 -10.31 -12.62
C SER A 70 -0.47 -11.74 -12.99
N PRO A 71 -0.19 -12.10 -14.25
CA PRO A 71 0.14 -13.50 -14.58
C PRO A 71 1.37 -14.00 -13.83
N LEU A 72 2.44 -13.20 -13.79
CA LEU A 72 3.64 -13.53 -13.04
C LEU A 72 3.39 -13.53 -11.53
N PHE A 73 2.74 -12.47 -11.02
CA PHE A 73 2.43 -12.33 -9.61
C PHE A 73 1.61 -13.52 -9.06
N ILE A 74 0.55 -13.91 -9.76
CA ILE A 74 -0.31 -15.05 -9.38
C ILE A 74 0.49 -16.36 -9.39
N SER A 75 1.37 -16.56 -10.39
CA SER A 75 2.24 -17.72 -10.41
C SER A 75 3.18 -17.75 -9.21
N LEU A 76 3.73 -16.61 -8.80
CA LEU A 76 4.60 -16.50 -7.64
C LEU A 76 3.83 -16.79 -6.35
N VAL A 77 2.77 -16.06 -6.04
CA VAL A 77 2.01 -16.25 -4.79
C VAL A 77 1.45 -17.66 -4.63
N LYS A 78 1.21 -18.37 -5.74
CA LYS A 78 0.76 -19.75 -5.72
C LYS A 78 1.86 -20.76 -5.39
N ASN A 79 3.13 -20.45 -5.68
CA ASN A 79 4.24 -21.39 -5.63
C ASN A 79 5.35 -21.00 -4.65
N GLU A 80 5.37 -19.76 -4.18
CA GLU A 80 6.35 -19.29 -3.19
C GLU A 80 6.05 -19.84 -1.80
N TYR A 81 7.13 -20.11 -1.06
CA TYR A 81 7.06 -20.30 0.38
C TYR A 81 7.31 -18.95 1.05
N PHE A 82 6.38 -18.56 1.91
CA PHE A 82 6.52 -17.35 2.71
C PHE A 82 7.23 -17.71 4.01
N GLU A 83 8.53 -17.44 4.08
CA GLU A 83 9.31 -17.63 5.30
C GLU A 83 9.34 -16.33 6.10
N PHE A 84 9.17 -16.45 7.42
CA PHE A 84 9.23 -15.29 8.30
C PHE A 84 10.58 -14.57 8.19
N GLY A 85 10.55 -13.25 8.00
CA GLY A 85 11.74 -12.42 7.87
C GLY A 85 12.43 -12.46 6.49
N GLN A 86 11.94 -13.26 5.53
CA GLN A 86 12.45 -13.27 4.17
C GLN A 86 11.47 -12.56 3.22
N LYS A 87 12.05 -11.77 2.33
CA LYS A 87 11.31 -11.06 1.30
C LYS A 87 11.14 -11.92 0.06
N SER A 88 9.92 -12.36 -0.21
CA SER A 88 9.58 -13.13 -1.42
C SER A 88 9.62 -12.28 -2.70
N GLU A 89 9.66 -12.91 -3.87
CA GLU A 89 9.64 -12.19 -5.16
C GLU A 89 8.29 -11.50 -5.39
N SER A 90 7.18 -12.08 -4.93
CA SER A 90 5.86 -11.44 -5.00
C SER A 90 5.82 -10.13 -4.17
N ILE A 91 6.43 -10.10 -2.98
CA ILE A 91 6.57 -8.88 -2.18
C ILE A 91 7.39 -7.82 -2.93
N LYS A 92 8.51 -8.20 -3.56
CA LYS A 92 9.34 -7.26 -4.35
C LYS A 92 8.57 -6.65 -5.53
N ILE A 93 7.70 -7.44 -6.18
CA ILE A 93 6.82 -6.92 -7.22
C ILE A 93 5.91 -5.84 -6.63
N VAL A 94 5.19 -6.14 -5.55
CA VAL A 94 4.26 -5.19 -4.93
C VAL A 94 4.98 -3.91 -4.48
N GLU A 95 6.15 -4.01 -3.86
CA GLU A 95 6.94 -2.84 -3.48
C GLU A 95 7.32 -1.95 -4.66
N ARG A 96 7.71 -2.56 -5.78
CA ARG A 96 8.03 -1.83 -7.01
C ARG A 96 6.79 -1.10 -7.53
N GLU A 97 5.66 -1.80 -7.62
CA GLU A 97 4.43 -1.23 -8.16
C GLU A 97 3.84 -0.13 -7.25
N LEU A 98 3.99 -0.26 -5.91
CA LEU A 98 3.61 0.78 -4.96
C LEU A 98 4.42 2.08 -5.13
N LYS A 99 5.70 1.98 -5.50
CA LYS A 99 6.55 3.15 -5.79
C LYS A 99 6.14 3.85 -7.08
N GLU A 100 5.67 3.09 -8.07
CA GLU A 100 5.22 3.62 -9.35
C GLU A 100 3.85 4.30 -9.26
N ASN A 101 2.87 3.62 -8.65
CA ASN A 101 1.54 4.18 -8.40
C ASN A 101 0.84 3.43 -7.27
N ARG A 102 0.85 4.03 -6.08
CA ARG A 102 0.29 3.43 -4.87
C ARG A 102 -1.20 3.10 -5.02
N ILE A 103 -2.00 4.04 -5.53
CA ILE A 103 -3.46 3.89 -5.62
C ILE A 103 -3.82 2.77 -6.60
N ALA A 104 -3.21 2.75 -7.79
CA ALA A 104 -3.46 1.70 -8.77
C ALA A 104 -3.03 0.32 -8.22
N THR A 105 -1.93 0.24 -7.47
CA THR A 105 -1.46 -1.00 -6.87
C THR A 105 -2.39 -1.50 -5.78
N GLN A 106 -2.89 -0.62 -4.91
CA GLN A 106 -3.89 -0.96 -3.89
C GLN A 106 -5.18 -1.48 -4.54
N ASN A 107 -5.69 -0.81 -5.57
CA ASN A 107 -6.88 -1.24 -6.30
C ASN A 107 -6.66 -2.59 -6.98
N TRP A 108 -5.50 -2.80 -7.60
CA TRP A 108 -5.13 -4.07 -8.23
C TRP A 108 -5.09 -5.22 -7.22
N LEU A 109 -4.46 -5.04 -6.05
CA LEU A 109 -4.43 -6.06 -5.01
C LEU A 109 -5.83 -6.36 -4.46
N ASN A 110 -6.67 -5.34 -4.29
CA ASN A 110 -8.07 -5.50 -3.89
C ASN A 110 -8.87 -6.30 -4.94
N ASP A 111 -8.70 -5.99 -6.21
CA ASP A 111 -9.36 -6.72 -7.30
C ASP A 111 -8.93 -8.20 -7.32
N LEU A 112 -7.64 -8.48 -7.12
CA LEU A 112 -7.13 -9.85 -7.01
C LEU A 112 -7.73 -10.58 -5.80
N TYR A 113 -7.78 -9.93 -4.63
CA TYR A 113 -8.40 -10.51 -3.45
C TYR A 113 -9.86 -10.90 -3.71
N LEU A 114 -10.66 -9.99 -4.29
CA LEU A 114 -12.06 -10.24 -4.61
C LEU A 114 -12.22 -11.37 -5.65
N GLN A 115 -11.37 -11.40 -6.66
CA GLN A 115 -11.37 -12.44 -7.69
C GLN A 115 -11.14 -13.83 -7.12
N TYR A 116 -10.22 -13.95 -6.16
CA TYR A 116 -9.84 -15.25 -5.59
C TYR A 116 -10.53 -15.59 -4.26
N PHE A 117 -11.34 -14.71 -3.72
CA PHE A 117 -12.01 -14.88 -2.41
C PHE A 117 -12.75 -16.22 -2.25
N SER A 118 -13.35 -16.72 -3.32
CA SER A 118 -14.13 -17.97 -3.31
C SER A 118 -13.66 -19.01 -4.36
N THR A 119 -12.57 -18.76 -5.09
CA THR A 119 -12.21 -19.54 -6.28
C THR A 119 -10.90 -20.32 -6.14
N ASP A 120 -9.88 -19.75 -5.51
CA ASP A 120 -8.59 -20.42 -5.30
C ASP A 120 -8.00 -19.97 -3.94
N GLU A 121 -8.19 -20.84 -2.93
CA GLU A 121 -7.75 -20.60 -1.56
C GLU A 121 -6.23 -20.41 -1.48
N LYS A 122 -5.45 -21.14 -2.26
CA LYS A 122 -3.98 -21.06 -2.23
C LYS A 122 -3.49 -19.70 -2.72
N ILE A 123 -4.11 -19.17 -3.78
CA ILE A 123 -3.80 -17.82 -4.27
C ILE A 123 -4.24 -16.77 -3.25
N LEU A 124 -5.42 -16.95 -2.65
CA LEU A 124 -5.94 -16.05 -1.64
C LEU A 124 -5.01 -15.96 -0.43
N ILE A 125 -4.52 -17.10 0.07
CA ILE A 125 -3.53 -17.18 1.15
C ILE A 125 -2.25 -16.41 0.77
N GLY A 126 -1.73 -16.64 -0.43
CA GLY A 126 -0.54 -15.92 -0.91
C GLY A 126 -0.74 -14.39 -0.96
N ILE A 127 -1.91 -13.93 -1.42
CA ILE A 127 -2.27 -12.51 -1.42
C ILE A 127 -2.34 -11.97 0.02
N LEU A 128 -2.97 -12.69 0.95
CA LEU A 128 -3.06 -12.27 2.35
C LEU A 128 -1.70 -12.20 3.04
N ARG A 129 -0.75 -13.08 2.69
CA ARG A 129 0.64 -13.01 3.16
C ARG A 129 1.34 -11.72 2.72
N ILE A 130 0.97 -11.18 1.56
CA ILE A 130 1.45 -9.85 1.13
C ILE A 130 0.91 -8.77 2.08
N PHE A 131 -0.39 -8.80 2.42
CA PHE A 131 -0.97 -7.85 3.38
C PHE A 131 -0.37 -7.96 4.78
N GLU A 132 -0.05 -9.19 5.21
CA GLU A 132 0.64 -9.46 6.48
C GLU A 132 2.06 -8.85 6.54
N TYR A 133 2.74 -8.77 5.39
CA TYR A 133 4.11 -8.24 5.30
C TYR A 133 4.19 -6.72 5.41
N PHE A 134 3.22 -5.99 4.85
CA PHE A 134 3.26 -4.53 4.80
C PHE A 134 2.67 -3.89 6.05
N ASP A 135 3.27 -2.76 6.47
CA ASP A 135 2.71 -1.92 7.51
C ASP A 135 1.29 -1.45 7.15
N GLU A 136 0.47 -1.25 8.18
CA GLU A 136 -0.95 -0.86 8.05
C GLU A 136 -1.19 0.26 7.04
N GLU A 137 -0.38 1.32 7.13
CA GLU A 137 -0.57 2.54 6.35
C GLU A 137 -0.25 2.39 4.86
N VAL A 138 0.57 1.39 4.50
CA VAL A 138 1.03 1.20 3.12
C VAL A 138 -0.13 0.81 2.21
N LEU A 139 -1.03 -0.05 2.69
CA LEU A 139 -2.16 -0.60 1.92
C LEU A 139 -3.53 -0.12 2.43
N PHE A 140 -3.57 0.79 3.42
CA PHE A 140 -4.81 1.37 3.93
C PHE A 140 -5.53 2.20 2.83
N PRO A 141 -6.88 2.20 2.75
CA PRO A 141 -7.84 1.54 3.65
C PRO A 141 -8.23 0.11 3.25
N ALA A 142 -7.91 -0.34 2.03
CA ALA A 142 -8.34 -1.64 1.50
C ALA A 142 -7.84 -2.80 2.38
N SER A 143 -6.64 -2.71 2.93
CA SER A 143 -6.04 -3.73 3.80
C SER A 143 -6.90 -4.06 5.02
N HIS A 144 -7.48 -3.05 5.68
CA HIS A 144 -8.37 -3.26 6.82
C HIS A 144 -9.63 -4.05 6.45
N MET A 145 -10.26 -3.69 5.33
CA MET A 145 -11.47 -4.37 4.86
C MET A 145 -11.16 -5.83 4.47
N ILE A 146 -10.03 -6.07 3.84
CA ILE A 146 -9.56 -7.39 3.44
C ILE A 146 -9.26 -8.26 4.67
N ALA A 147 -8.52 -7.75 5.64
CA ALA A 147 -8.21 -8.46 6.88
C ALA A 147 -9.50 -8.83 7.64
N LEU A 148 -10.44 -7.88 7.78
CA LEU A 148 -11.73 -8.11 8.43
C LEU A 148 -12.58 -9.16 7.68
N ALA A 149 -12.68 -9.06 6.35
CA ALA A 149 -13.42 -10.02 5.53
C ALA A 149 -12.80 -11.43 5.60
N SER A 150 -11.49 -11.52 5.81
CA SER A 150 -10.79 -12.81 5.97
C SER A 150 -11.18 -13.53 7.26
N ILE A 151 -11.46 -12.81 8.35
CA ILE A 151 -11.87 -13.41 9.64
C ILE A 151 -13.23 -14.14 9.55
N VAL A 152 -14.08 -13.76 8.60
CA VAL A 152 -15.39 -14.41 8.39
C VAL A 152 -15.38 -15.42 7.24
N ASN A 153 -14.21 -15.75 6.68
CA ASN A 153 -14.06 -16.76 5.63
C ASN A 153 -14.43 -18.16 6.14
N LYS A 154 -14.65 -19.10 5.23
CA LYS A 154 -14.94 -20.51 5.57
C LYS A 154 -13.68 -21.26 6.01
N SER A 155 -12.53 -20.94 5.45
CA SER A 155 -11.24 -21.56 5.74
C SER A 155 -10.69 -21.03 7.05
N ASP A 156 -10.29 -21.93 7.93
CA ASP A 156 -9.69 -21.58 9.22
C ASP A 156 -8.30 -20.97 9.04
N GLU A 157 -7.55 -21.37 8.02
CA GLU A 157 -6.25 -20.77 7.68
C GLU A 157 -6.40 -19.32 7.24
N ILE A 158 -7.41 -19.03 6.42
CA ILE A 158 -7.69 -17.65 5.98
C ILE A 158 -8.13 -16.77 7.16
N LYS A 159 -8.96 -17.30 8.07
CA LYS A 159 -9.35 -16.59 9.30
C LYS A 159 -8.14 -16.25 10.16
N GLU A 160 -7.25 -17.23 10.36
CA GLU A 160 -6.04 -17.04 11.14
C GLU A 160 -5.15 -15.95 10.56
N ILE A 161 -4.92 -15.96 9.23
CA ILE A 161 -4.12 -14.93 8.58
C ILE A 161 -4.79 -13.54 8.72
N GLY A 162 -6.13 -13.47 8.62
CA GLY A 162 -6.86 -12.22 8.85
C GLY A 162 -6.60 -11.62 10.22
N ILE A 163 -6.57 -12.44 11.29
CA ILE A 163 -6.23 -11.98 12.65
C ILE A 163 -4.75 -11.59 12.73
N ARG A 164 -3.86 -12.41 12.14
CA ARG A 164 -2.41 -12.17 12.16
C ARG A 164 -2.02 -10.86 11.46
N ILE A 165 -2.75 -10.45 10.43
CA ILE A 165 -2.56 -9.14 9.81
C ILE A 165 -2.77 -8.02 10.85
N PHE A 166 -3.86 -8.06 11.64
CA PHE A 166 -4.12 -7.08 12.69
C PHE A 166 -3.10 -7.17 13.83
N GLU A 167 -2.67 -8.39 14.19
CA GLU A 167 -1.61 -8.64 15.20
C GLU A 167 -0.30 -7.97 14.78
N ASN A 168 0.14 -8.18 13.53
CA ASN A 168 1.37 -7.57 13.01
C ASN A 168 1.32 -6.05 12.94
N TRP A 169 0.16 -5.47 12.67
CA TRP A 169 0.00 -4.02 12.69
C TRP A 169 0.04 -3.43 14.11
N GLY A 170 -0.45 -4.15 15.12
CA GLY A 170 -0.37 -3.76 16.53
C GLY A 170 -0.90 -2.36 16.85
N SER A 171 -1.75 -1.79 16.01
CA SER A 171 -2.21 -0.41 16.11
C SER A 171 -3.45 -0.27 17.01
N ILE A 172 -3.75 0.98 17.43
CA ILE A 172 -5.01 1.29 18.14
C ILE A 172 -6.22 0.85 17.31
N LYS A 173 -6.18 1.04 15.97
CA LYS A 173 -7.27 0.62 15.08
C LYS A 173 -7.42 -0.91 15.05
N SER A 174 -6.29 -1.64 15.01
CA SER A 174 -6.28 -3.10 15.12
C SER A 174 -6.91 -3.57 16.42
N TYR A 175 -6.52 -2.95 17.55
CA TYR A 175 -7.09 -3.22 18.87
C TYR A 175 -8.60 -3.00 18.90
N GLU A 176 -9.08 -1.83 18.48
CA GLU A 176 -10.51 -1.48 18.48
C GLU A 176 -11.32 -2.42 17.57
N THR A 177 -10.76 -2.77 16.40
CA THR A 177 -11.39 -3.69 15.46
C THR A 177 -11.53 -5.08 16.05
N LEU A 178 -10.43 -5.67 16.52
CA LEU A 178 -10.43 -7.04 17.07
C LEU A 178 -11.26 -7.14 18.36
N LYS A 179 -11.24 -6.14 19.23
CA LYS A 179 -12.04 -6.09 20.46
C LYS A 179 -13.55 -6.16 20.19
N GLY A 180 -13.98 -5.63 19.05
CA GLY A 180 -15.39 -5.66 18.62
C GLY A 180 -15.84 -7.00 18.03
N ILE A 181 -14.90 -7.89 17.63
CA ILE A 181 -15.23 -9.14 16.95
C ILE A 181 -15.69 -10.20 17.96
N LYS A 182 -16.81 -10.85 17.64
CA LYS A 182 -17.33 -12.03 18.32
C LYS A 182 -17.54 -13.15 17.32
N THR A 183 -17.09 -14.35 17.68
CA THR A 183 -17.24 -15.53 16.83
C THR A 183 -17.63 -16.74 17.67
N ASP A 184 -18.42 -17.64 17.07
CA ASP A 184 -18.83 -18.90 17.70
C ASP A 184 -17.71 -19.96 17.64
N THR A 185 -16.67 -19.73 16.86
CA THR A 185 -15.51 -20.62 16.75
C THR A 185 -14.59 -20.40 17.95
N LYS A 186 -14.60 -21.33 18.91
CA LYS A 186 -13.91 -21.18 20.20
C LYS A 186 -12.42 -20.87 20.09
N TRP A 187 -11.69 -21.59 19.24
CA TRP A 187 -10.24 -21.36 19.10
C TRP A 187 -9.98 -19.97 18.51
N LEU A 188 -10.77 -19.54 17.51
CA LEU A 188 -10.64 -18.23 16.89
C LEU A 188 -10.91 -17.10 17.90
N GLN A 189 -11.97 -17.22 18.72
CA GLN A 189 -12.24 -16.25 19.77
C GLN A 189 -11.12 -16.19 20.82
N THR A 190 -10.53 -17.35 21.14
CA THR A 190 -9.39 -17.42 22.08
C THR A 190 -8.19 -16.68 21.50
N TYR A 191 -7.89 -16.90 20.21
CA TYR A 191 -6.78 -16.22 19.54
C TYR A 191 -7.02 -14.71 19.44
N ILE A 192 -8.20 -14.26 19.02
CA ILE A 192 -8.58 -12.84 19.01
C ILE A 192 -8.37 -12.21 20.41
N ASN A 193 -8.86 -12.87 21.47
CA ASN A 193 -8.73 -12.36 22.82
C ASN A 193 -7.27 -12.27 23.28
N GLN A 194 -6.41 -13.20 22.82
CA GLN A 194 -4.97 -13.16 23.11
C GLN A 194 -4.31 -11.98 22.40
N VAL A 195 -4.55 -11.81 21.09
CA VAL A 195 -3.99 -10.70 20.30
C VAL A 195 -4.43 -9.36 20.88
N VAL A 196 -5.72 -9.22 21.24
CA VAL A 196 -6.23 -7.98 21.86
C VAL A 196 -5.46 -7.64 23.15
N LYS A 197 -5.19 -8.64 24.02
CA LYS A 197 -4.42 -8.43 25.25
C LYS A 197 -2.97 -8.06 24.98
N ASP A 198 -2.37 -8.67 23.96
CA ASP A 198 -0.98 -8.40 23.60
C ASP A 198 -0.83 -6.98 23.06
N ILE A 199 -1.71 -6.55 22.15
CA ILE A 199 -1.73 -5.16 21.65
C ILE A 199 -2.02 -4.17 22.80
N GLU A 200 -3.00 -4.47 23.69
CA GLU A 200 -3.31 -3.63 24.85
C GLU A 200 -2.09 -3.40 25.73
N ARG A 201 -1.32 -4.45 25.99
CA ARG A 201 -0.09 -4.38 26.78
C ARG A 201 1.00 -3.57 26.07
N GLU A 202 1.20 -3.77 24.78
CA GLU A 202 2.21 -3.05 23.99
C GLU A 202 1.91 -1.56 23.85
N LEU A 203 0.65 -1.21 23.70
CA LEU A 203 0.20 0.18 23.61
C LEU A 203 -0.03 0.85 24.96
N CYS A 204 0.17 0.13 26.08
CA CYS A 204 -0.08 0.64 27.46
C CYS A 204 -1.50 1.21 27.64
N LEU A 205 -2.50 0.55 27.09
CA LEU A 205 -3.92 0.98 27.13
C LEU A 205 -4.66 0.55 28.41
N SER A 206 -3.98 0.28 29.51
CA SER A 206 -4.56 -0.16 30.79
C SER A 206 -5.17 0.99 31.60
#